data_66ae99622841ce1a052b8c55a343b45e
#
_entry.id   66ae99622841ce1a052b8c55a343b45e
#
_cell.length_a   1.000
_cell.length_b   1.000
_cell.length_c   1.000
_cell.angle_alpha   90.00
_cell.angle_beta   90.00
_cell.angle_gamma   90.00
#
_symmetry.space_group_name_H-M   'P 1'
#
loop_
_entity.id
_entity.type
_entity.pdbx_description
1 polymer ?
#
loop_
_entity_poly.entity_id
_entity_poly.type
_entity_poly.pdbx_seq_one_letter_code
_entity_poly.pdbx_strand_id
1 'polypeptide(L)'
;MDADLRVNALYLSSRLRSRLADAARCPVTTIIAPTGYGKTTAAQYLQRRIAAEAPDAYLFRQFLSGGGRQEFWAGLCRALHTAPQLSAQLRALGYPDSPHTRQQLLELVQDALAGKPPVWFILDDVHLLSGGEAAELVSFLAERLPPQAHLILLSRNQIFSEAQKLRLGSRLLELGAADLRLTQEELLQYAGCCGLPLPEREAQALLSVSEGWIAMIYLMFRAYAQTGVWRFDAKGMDALMEQVMFEPLDERRRFFLLDICMAEAFTAEQAAFVWREPDADALLHDLTHNNAFIIESSPGVYRCHHMLRQLLRRKFALLPQSAQADACGRLGSWYERTGEYLTAAELFRQAGDWDGLLRAAAADCGKSIGGEHRQMLLSWCRDCPEDALRQHPDAVCVLMRKLFSFREIPELLRLRALLLDALQPGGAFCEQERENYLGECDLVMSFLRYNDIAAMSELHRSACARMTRTTRCIDLGGTWTFGSPSVLMMFHRTPGQLDEENAQMRACMPYYYKVTDGHGSGAEHSMQCETDLLRGRFTDAEIGCHLARDAAQARGQYSILLTAEFTALRLSLLQHGEAGIDETLAQLHGTLKSQRQFLLLRTLDLCQAWLDAMRGRAD
;
A
#
# COMPACT_ATOMS: atom_id res chain seq x y z
N MET A 1 30.71 -2.00 42.61
CA MET A 1 31.47 -2.06 41.32
C MET A 1 30.53 -1.50 40.25
N ASP A 2 30.32 -0.17 40.30
CA ASP A 2 29.43 0.52 39.36
C ASP A 2 30.28 1.14 38.24
N ALA A 3 30.76 0.30 37.35
CA ALA A 3 31.15 0.77 36.05
C ALA A 3 29.88 0.95 35.23
N ASP A 4 29.65 2.15 34.76
CA ASP A 4 28.53 2.55 33.93
C ASP A 4 28.60 1.74 32.59
N LEU A 5 28.06 0.52 32.60
CA LEU A 5 28.14 -0.44 31.49
C LEU A 5 27.25 0.04 30.36
N ARG A 6 27.83 0.61 29.29
CA ARG A 6 27.12 1.14 28.12
C ARG A 6 26.92 0.07 27.05
N VAL A 7 26.32 -1.06 27.41
CA VAL A 7 26.11 -2.19 26.49
C VAL A 7 25.25 -1.81 25.26
N ASN A 8 24.45 -0.76 25.38
CA ASN A 8 23.63 -0.24 24.27
C ASN A 8 24.39 0.74 23.34
N ALA A 9 25.69 0.94 23.53
CA ALA A 9 26.50 1.80 22.67
C ALA A 9 26.47 1.27 21.23
N LEU A 10 26.09 2.11 20.28
CA LEU A 10 26.17 1.79 18.86
C LEU A 10 27.63 1.75 18.44
N TYR A 11 28.10 0.58 18.04
CA TYR A 11 29.47 0.38 17.55
C TYR A 11 29.48 0.14 16.04
N LEU A 12 30.33 0.88 15.35
CA LEU A 12 30.72 0.60 13.96
C LEU A 12 32.26 0.68 13.91
N SER A 13 32.87 -0.34 13.35
CA SER A 13 34.31 -0.39 13.19
C SER A 13 34.81 0.69 12.23
N SER A 14 36.08 1.10 12.40
CA SER A 14 36.74 2.08 11.52
C SER A 14 36.77 1.60 10.05
N ARG A 15 36.97 0.29 9.84
CA ARG A 15 36.93 -0.37 8.54
C ARG A 15 35.55 -0.19 7.88
N LEU A 16 34.45 -0.49 8.60
CA LEU A 16 33.11 -0.33 8.09
C LEU A 16 32.75 1.14 7.83
N ARG A 17 33.17 2.06 8.73
CA ARG A 17 32.95 3.50 8.51
C ARG A 17 33.61 4.00 7.23
N SER A 18 34.82 3.53 6.93
CA SER A 18 35.54 3.88 5.70
C SER A 18 34.77 3.39 4.46
N ARG A 19 34.32 2.12 4.47
CA ARG A 19 33.50 1.58 3.39
C ARG A 19 32.16 2.31 3.20
N LEU A 20 31.52 2.70 4.31
CA LEU A 20 30.28 3.49 4.26
C LEU A 20 30.53 4.93 3.78
N ALA A 21 31.75 5.46 3.91
CA ALA A 21 32.09 6.75 3.30
C ALA A 21 32.07 6.70 1.77
N ASP A 22 32.46 5.57 1.17
CA ASP A 22 32.36 5.36 -0.27
C ASP A 22 30.91 5.22 -0.72
N ALA A 23 30.03 4.65 0.11
CA ALA A 23 28.61 4.53 -0.14
C ALA A 23 27.93 5.90 -0.39
N ALA A 24 28.36 6.95 0.29
CA ALA A 24 27.84 8.31 0.10
C ALA A 24 28.19 8.90 -1.28
N ARG A 25 29.16 8.32 -1.99
CA ARG A 25 29.63 8.77 -3.31
C ARG A 25 29.07 7.94 -4.47
N CYS A 26 28.59 6.71 -4.19
CA CYS A 26 28.06 5.82 -5.22
C CYS A 26 26.57 6.08 -5.45
N PRO A 27 26.10 6.10 -6.72
CA PRO A 27 24.67 6.20 -7.03
C PRO A 27 23.83 5.07 -6.46
N VAL A 28 24.38 3.85 -6.40
CA VAL A 28 23.68 2.68 -5.86
C VAL A 28 24.58 1.97 -4.87
N THR A 29 24.09 1.74 -3.67
CA THR A 29 24.78 0.96 -2.64
C THR A 29 23.88 -0.15 -2.15
N THR A 30 24.38 -1.39 -2.13
CA THR A 30 23.69 -2.52 -1.51
C THR A 30 24.40 -2.94 -0.24
N ILE A 31 23.64 -3.20 0.83
CA ILE A 31 24.13 -3.77 2.08
C ILE A 31 23.42 -5.12 2.28
N ILE A 32 24.12 -6.20 1.95
CA ILE A 32 23.57 -7.55 1.87
C ILE A 32 24.17 -8.44 2.94
N ALA A 33 23.38 -8.80 3.93
CA ALA A 33 23.80 -9.72 4.97
C ALA A 33 22.58 -10.37 5.64
N PRO A 34 22.74 -11.54 6.28
CA PRO A 34 21.69 -12.13 7.09
C PRO A 34 21.18 -11.19 8.20
N THR A 35 20.16 -11.63 8.88
CA THR A 35 19.57 -10.96 10.03
C THR A 35 20.61 -10.68 11.12
N GLY A 36 20.52 -9.51 11.78
CA GLY A 36 21.34 -9.18 12.95
C GLY A 36 22.79 -8.79 12.65
N TYR A 37 23.18 -8.64 11.39
CA TYR A 37 24.52 -8.17 11.00
C TYR A 37 24.71 -6.65 11.08
N GLY A 38 23.72 -5.89 11.56
CA GLY A 38 23.83 -4.45 11.73
C GLY A 38 23.56 -3.62 10.46
N LYS A 39 22.90 -4.17 9.44
CA LYS A 39 22.52 -3.42 8.22
C LYS A 39 21.80 -2.12 8.54
N THR A 40 20.75 -2.19 9.36
CA THR A 40 19.95 -1.05 9.78
C THR A 40 20.77 -0.04 10.57
N THR A 41 21.73 -0.51 11.41
CA THR A 41 22.67 0.35 12.14
C THR A 41 23.64 1.06 11.19
N ALA A 42 24.13 0.36 10.17
CA ALA A 42 24.97 0.96 9.12
C ALA A 42 24.20 2.05 8.34
N ALA A 43 22.94 1.80 8.01
CA ALA A 43 22.08 2.79 7.37
C ALA A 43 21.79 4.01 8.26
N GLN A 44 21.57 3.82 9.57
CA GLN A 44 21.41 4.92 10.53
C GLN A 44 22.67 5.77 10.64
N TYR A 45 23.83 5.14 10.64
CA TYR A 45 25.11 5.87 10.62
C TYR A 45 25.24 6.70 9.35
N LEU A 46 24.99 6.12 8.17
CA LEU A 46 24.97 6.86 6.91
C LEU A 46 24.00 8.03 6.94
N GLN A 47 22.81 7.81 7.45
CA GLN A 47 21.79 8.85 7.58
C GLN A 47 22.28 10.03 8.43
N ARG A 48 22.86 9.77 9.61
CA ARG A 48 23.42 10.80 10.49
C ARG A 48 24.57 11.54 9.83
N ARG A 49 25.43 10.80 9.14
CA ARG A 49 26.57 11.37 8.43
C ARG A 49 26.16 12.27 7.28
N ILE A 50 25.23 11.82 6.45
CA ILE A 50 24.67 12.62 5.35
C ILE A 50 24.04 13.90 5.88
N ALA A 51 23.24 13.81 6.95
CA ALA A 51 22.64 14.98 7.58
C ALA A 51 23.66 15.98 8.14
N ALA A 52 24.82 15.49 8.62
CA ALA A 52 25.90 16.34 9.13
C ALA A 52 26.75 16.98 8.01
N GLU A 53 27.05 16.22 6.94
CA GLU A 53 27.91 16.67 5.81
C GLU A 53 27.15 17.49 4.77
N ALA A 54 25.84 17.23 4.61
CA ALA A 54 24.95 17.89 3.65
C ALA A 54 23.59 18.23 4.31
N PRO A 55 23.53 19.27 5.16
CA PRO A 55 22.32 19.62 5.92
C PRO A 55 21.09 19.91 5.03
N ASP A 56 21.33 20.40 3.80
CA ASP A 56 20.29 20.73 2.84
C ASP A 56 19.86 19.53 1.98
N ALA A 57 20.49 18.36 2.16
CA ALA A 57 20.17 17.17 1.38
C ALA A 57 18.84 16.57 1.77
N TYR A 58 18.13 16.05 0.77
CA TYR A 58 16.91 15.29 1.03
C TYR A 58 17.27 13.83 1.33
N LEU A 59 16.76 13.33 2.46
CA LEU A 59 16.99 11.95 2.86
C LEU A 59 15.66 11.28 3.16
N PHE A 60 15.37 10.22 2.42
CA PHE A 60 14.14 9.44 2.53
C PHE A 60 14.45 8.01 2.92
N ARG A 61 13.73 7.49 3.91
CA ARG A 61 13.85 6.10 4.33
C ARG A 61 12.51 5.41 4.34
N GLN A 62 12.46 4.23 3.74
CA GLN A 62 11.31 3.36 3.75
C GLN A 62 11.71 1.98 4.27
N PHE A 63 10.92 1.47 5.20
CA PHE A 63 10.96 0.08 5.63
C PHE A 63 9.90 -0.71 4.85
N LEU A 64 10.32 -1.80 4.26
CA LEU A 64 9.43 -2.62 3.43
C LEU A 64 8.79 -3.71 4.28
N SER A 65 7.50 -3.99 4.04
CA SER A 65 6.66 -4.85 4.87
C SER A 65 6.21 -6.14 4.17
N GLY A 66 6.64 -6.38 2.94
CA GLY A 66 6.25 -7.57 2.18
C GLY A 66 4.85 -7.50 1.59
N GLY A 67 4.19 -6.36 1.67
CA GLY A 67 2.98 -6.04 0.93
C GLY A 67 3.23 -5.92 -0.58
N GLY A 68 2.16 -5.99 -1.38
CA GLY A 68 2.23 -5.89 -2.82
C GLY A 68 2.75 -4.54 -3.32
N ARG A 69 2.83 -4.41 -4.65
CA ARG A 69 3.31 -3.19 -5.33
C ARG A 69 2.65 -1.88 -4.86
N GLN A 70 1.36 -1.94 -4.49
CA GLN A 70 0.61 -0.77 -4.03
C GLN A 70 1.10 -0.29 -2.67
N GLU A 71 1.34 -1.21 -1.75
CA GLU A 71 1.88 -0.89 -0.41
C GLU A 71 3.30 -0.33 -0.50
N PHE A 72 4.15 -0.95 -1.33
CA PHE A 72 5.47 -0.42 -1.64
C PHE A 72 5.39 1.03 -2.13
N TRP A 73 4.53 1.30 -3.12
CA TRP A 73 4.37 2.62 -3.71
C TRP A 73 3.81 3.65 -2.72
N ALA A 74 2.78 3.27 -1.98
CA ALA A 74 2.22 4.12 -0.92
C ALA A 74 3.26 4.44 0.16
N GLY A 75 4.08 3.46 0.54
CA GLY A 75 5.20 3.63 1.47
C GLY A 75 6.25 4.61 0.95
N LEU A 76 6.64 4.47 -0.32
CA LEU A 76 7.59 5.40 -0.97
C LEU A 76 7.04 6.84 -0.98
N CYS A 77 5.77 7.01 -1.35
CA CYS A 77 5.12 8.32 -1.32
C CYS A 77 5.02 8.91 0.10
N ARG A 78 4.79 8.09 1.13
CA ARG A 78 4.80 8.55 2.54
C ARG A 78 6.20 8.94 2.99
N ALA A 79 7.22 8.18 2.61
CA ALA A 79 8.61 8.49 2.97
C ALA A 79 9.05 9.88 2.46
N LEU A 80 8.43 10.38 1.39
CA LEU A 80 8.69 11.69 0.78
C LEU A 80 7.98 12.86 1.50
N HIS A 81 7.69 12.76 2.81
CA HIS A 81 6.96 13.76 3.57
C HIS A 81 7.64 15.16 3.58
N THR A 82 8.98 15.21 3.50
CA THR A 82 9.74 16.47 3.41
C THR A 82 9.75 17.08 2.00
N ALA A 83 9.28 16.35 0.99
CA ALA A 83 9.10 16.82 -0.38
C ALA A 83 7.63 16.69 -0.82
N PRO A 84 6.71 17.48 -0.25
CA PRO A 84 5.27 17.27 -0.39
C PRO A 84 4.78 17.40 -1.84
N GLN A 85 5.40 18.25 -2.64
CA GLN A 85 5.06 18.39 -4.07
C GLN A 85 5.40 17.13 -4.85
N LEU A 86 6.62 16.59 -4.70
CA LEU A 86 7.02 15.33 -5.34
C LEU A 86 6.17 14.17 -4.83
N SER A 87 5.92 14.07 -3.53
CA SER A 87 5.02 13.07 -2.95
C SER A 87 3.62 13.13 -3.59
N ALA A 88 3.07 14.32 -3.76
CA ALA A 88 1.76 14.50 -4.40
C ALA A 88 1.78 14.09 -5.88
N GLN A 89 2.83 14.46 -6.63
CA GLN A 89 3.00 14.08 -8.02
C GLN A 89 3.16 12.57 -8.20
N LEU A 90 3.95 11.91 -7.34
CA LEU A 90 4.12 10.45 -7.38
C LEU A 90 2.84 9.71 -7.00
N ARG A 91 2.09 10.20 -6.01
CA ARG A 91 0.75 9.67 -5.72
C ARG A 91 -0.19 9.85 -6.90
N ALA A 92 -0.06 11.00 -7.60
CA ALA A 92 -0.82 11.29 -8.80
C ALA A 92 -0.45 10.37 -9.98
N LEU A 93 0.81 10.00 -10.14
CA LEU A 93 1.28 9.05 -11.14
C LEU A 93 0.73 7.63 -10.89
N GLY A 94 0.56 7.25 -9.63
CA GLY A 94 0.28 5.87 -9.24
C GLY A 94 1.50 4.97 -9.44
N TYR A 95 1.31 3.65 -9.22
CA TYR A 95 2.41 2.69 -9.42
C TYR A 95 2.83 2.63 -10.90
N PRO A 96 4.12 2.83 -11.23
CA PRO A 96 4.59 2.91 -12.62
C PRO A 96 4.83 1.50 -13.19
N ASP A 97 3.80 0.89 -13.73
CA ASP A 97 3.79 -0.48 -14.24
C ASP A 97 4.06 -0.59 -15.76
N SER A 98 4.03 0.52 -16.48
CA SER A 98 4.33 0.57 -17.91
C SER A 98 5.67 1.27 -18.18
N PRO A 99 6.32 1.05 -19.35
CA PRO A 99 7.51 1.79 -19.76
C PRO A 99 7.28 3.30 -19.75
N HIS A 100 6.10 3.75 -20.16
CA HIS A 100 5.74 5.17 -20.21
C HIS A 100 5.63 5.77 -18.80
N THR A 101 4.91 5.14 -17.89
CA THR A 101 4.80 5.63 -16.50
C THR A 101 6.13 5.55 -15.73
N ARG A 102 7.00 4.59 -16.07
CA ARG A 102 8.38 4.52 -15.56
C ARG A 102 9.22 5.70 -16.08
N GLN A 103 9.03 6.08 -17.33
CA GLN A 103 9.71 7.25 -17.89
C GLN A 103 9.21 8.56 -17.24
N GLN A 104 7.91 8.71 -17.08
CA GLN A 104 7.32 9.84 -16.34
C GLN A 104 7.82 9.94 -14.90
N LEU A 105 7.99 8.80 -14.21
CA LEU A 105 8.59 8.76 -12.88
C LEU A 105 10.00 9.37 -12.90
N LEU A 106 10.85 8.99 -13.87
CA LEU A 106 12.21 9.53 -13.97
C LEU A 106 12.19 11.03 -14.24
N GLU A 107 11.34 11.49 -15.13
CA GLU A 107 11.18 12.93 -15.44
C GLU A 107 10.74 13.71 -14.19
N LEU A 108 9.73 13.22 -13.45
CA LEU A 108 9.30 13.84 -12.19
C LEU A 108 10.41 13.91 -11.15
N VAL A 109 11.21 12.85 -11.04
CA VAL A 109 12.36 12.83 -10.12
C VAL A 109 13.46 13.79 -10.61
N GLN A 110 13.76 13.82 -11.90
CA GLN A 110 14.75 14.73 -12.48
C GLN A 110 14.35 16.21 -12.31
N ASP A 111 13.09 16.54 -12.60
CA ASP A 111 12.55 17.89 -12.42
C ASP A 111 12.58 18.31 -10.94
N ALA A 112 12.20 17.39 -10.06
CA ALA A 112 12.22 17.66 -8.62
C ALA A 112 13.63 17.90 -8.08
N LEU A 113 14.66 17.35 -8.73
CA LEU A 113 16.07 17.44 -8.34
C LEU A 113 16.82 18.53 -9.10
N ALA A 114 16.25 19.12 -10.15
CA ALA A 114 16.91 20.15 -10.95
C ALA A 114 17.30 21.36 -10.09
N GLY A 115 18.60 21.64 -10.00
CA GLY A 115 19.13 22.75 -9.21
C GLY A 115 19.01 22.59 -7.68
N LYS A 116 18.71 21.39 -7.19
CA LYS A 116 18.58 21.08 -5.76
C LYS A 116 19.75 20.23 -5.24
N PRO A 117 19.95 20.17 -3.90
CA PRO A 117 20.91 19.29 -3.27
C PRO A 117 20.68 17.82 -3.61
N PRO A 118 21.69 16.96 -3.48
CA PRO A 118 21.56 15.52 -3.68
C PRO A 118 20.45 14.89 -2.81
N VAL A 119 19.86 13.81 -3.29
CA VAL A 119 18.83 13.06 -2.59
C VAL A 119 19.27 11.62 -2.33
N TRP A 120 18.99 11.11 -1.14
CA TRP A 120 19.22 9.73 -0.76
C TRP A 120 17.92 8.99 -0.47
N PHE A 121 17.74 7.86 -1.12
CA PHE A 121 16.65 6.93 -0.86
C PHE A 121 17.21 5.68 -0.17
N ILE A 122 16.79 5.43 1.06
CA ILE A 122 17.15 4.23 1.82
C ILE A 122 15.96 3.29 1.85
N LEU A 123 16.07 2.12 1.22
CA LEU A 123 15.07 1.06 1.27
C LEU A 123 15.58 -0.08 2.15
N ASP A 124 14.87 -0.33 3.24
CA ASP A 124 15.23 -1.37 4.20
C ASP A 124 14.34 -2.61 3.98
N ASP A 125 14.93 -3.81 4.14
CA ASP A 125 14.29 -5.11 3.95
C ASP A 125 13.83 -5.39 2.49
N VAL A 126 14.62 -4.96 1.49
CA VAL A 126 14.32 -5.13 0.05
C VAL A 126 14.05 -6.59 -0.35
N HIS A 127 14.58 -7.56 0.40
CA HIS A 127 14.31 -9.00 0.17
C HIS A 127 12.82 -9.37 0.27
N LEU A 128 11.98 -8.54 0.91
CA LEU A 128 10.54 -8.73 0.97
C LEU A 128 9.82 -8.42 -0.35
N LEU A 129 10.50 -7.76 -1.29
CA LEU A 129 9.99 -7.51 -2.65
C LEU A 129 10.32 -8.63 -3.65
N SER A 130 10.90 -9.74 -3.21
CA SER A 130 11.46 -10.79 -4.08
C SER A 130 10.43 -11.31 -5.08
N GLY A 131 10.80 -11.31 -6.38
CA GLY A 131 10.04 -11.93 -7.47
C GLY A 131 8.81 -11.15 -7.95
N GLY A 132 8.61 -9.89 -7.54
CA GLY A 132 7.46 -9.09 -7.93
C GLY A 132 7.81 -7.83 -8.73
N GLU A 133 6.78 -7.18 -9.29
CA GLU A 133 6.89 -5.92 -10.06
C GLU A 133 7.62 -4.81 -9.29
N ALA A 134 7.51 -4.78 -7.96
CA ALA A 134 8.21 -3.82 -7.11
C ALA A 134 9.74 -4.02 -7.14
N ALA A 135 10.23 -5.26 -7.21
CA ALA A 135 11.66 -5.55 -7.36
C ALA A 135 12.17 -5.11 -8.74
N GLU A 136 11.36 -5.28 -9.79
CA GLU A 136 11.68 -4.76 -11.13
C GLU A 136 11.79 -3.24 -11.14
N LEU A 137 10.88 -2.54 -10.44
CA LEU A 137 10.91 -1.09 -10.34
C LEU A 137 12.18 -0.61 -9.61
N VAL A 138 12.57 -1.27 -8.52
CA VAL A 138 13.82 -0.97 -7.80
C VAL A 138 15.03 -1.16 -8.72
N SER A 139 15.06 -2.24 -9.51
CA SER A 139 16.13 -2.49 -10.48
C SER A 139 16.16 -1.43 -11.59
N PHE A 140 15.00 -1.05 -12.12
CA PHE A 140 14.88 0.02 -13.11
C PHE A 140 15.41 1.37 -12.58
N LEU A 141 15.02 1.72 -11.35
CA LEU A 141 15.50 2.95 -10.71
C LEU A 141 17.03 2.91 -10.50
N ALA A 142 17.58 1.81 -10.02
CA ALA A 142 19.02 1.65 -9.82
C ALA A 142 19.83 1.92 -11.11
N GLU A 143 19.32 1.45 -12.26
CA GLU A 143 19.97 1.65 -13.56
C GLU A 143 19.82 3.09 -14.12
N ARG A 144 18.74 3.79 -13.78
CA ARG A 144 18.30 5.00 -14.48
C ARG A 144 18.27 6.29 -13.65
N LEU A 145 18.36 6.23 -12.31
CA LEU A 145 18.35 7.44 -11.49
C LEU A 145 19.46 8.42 -11.89
N PRO A 146 19.18 9.73 -11.82
CA PRO A 146 20.15 10.78 -12.13
C PRO A 146 21.32 10.76 -11.13
N PRO A 147 22.50 11.32 -11.47
CA PRO A 147 23.69 11.30 -10.61
C PRO A 147 23.52 11.92 -9.24
N GLN A 148 22.55 12.85 -9.07
CA GLN A 148 22.22 13.48 -7.79
C GLN A 148 21.36 12.61 -6.87
N ALA A 149 20.82 11.49 -7.37
CA ALA A 149 20.01 10.57 -6.61
C ALA A 149 20.83 9.34 -6.21
N HIS A 150 20.86 9.06 -4.91
CA HIS A 150 21.54 7.91 -4.34
C HIS A 150 20.51 6.91 -3.81
N LEU A 151 20.70 5.64 -4.14
CA LEU A 151 19.82 4.55 -3.72
C LEU A 151 20.60 3.58 -2.83
N ILE A 152 20.19 3.48 -1.58
CA ILE A 152 20.79 2.58 -0.58
C ILE A 152 19.80 1.47 -0.28
N LEU A 153 20.16 0.24 -0.59
CA LEU A 153 19.31 -0.95 -0.52
C LEU A 153 19.83 -1.93 0.52
N LEU A 154 19.03 -2.20 1.54
CA LEU A 154 19.35 -3.18 2.58
C LEU A 154 18.56 -4.45 2.35
N SER A 155 19.24 -5.60 2.27
CA SER A 155 18.62 -6.89 1.96
C SER A 155 19.26 -8.04 2.73
N ARG A 156 18.54 -9.16 2.84
CA ARG A 156 19.11 -10.44 3.30
C ARG A 156 19.67 -11.26 2.16
N ASN A 157 19.09 -11.10 0.98
CA ASN A 157 19.40 -11.86 -0.22
C ASN A 157 19.95 -10.92 -1.31
N GLN A 158 20.62 -11.48 -2.30
CA GLN A 158 21.06 -10.74 -3.48
C GLN A 158 19.87 -10.03 -4.14
N ILE A 159 20.05 -8.75 -4.47
CA ILE A 159 19.03 -7.88 -5.08
C ILE A 159 19.17 -7.93 -6.60
N PHE A 160 20.40 -7.86 -7.09
CA PHE A 160 20.71 -7.80 -8.51
C PHE A 160 21.31 -9.11 -9.01
N SER A 161 20.88 -9.55 -10.19
CA SER A 161 21.53 -10.64 -10.92
C SER A 161 22.92 -10.21 -11.40
N GLU A 162 23.79 -11.16 -11.74
CA GLU A 162 25.12 -10.85 -12.25
C GLU A 162 25.09 -9.98 -13.52
N ALA A 163 24.10 -10.20 -14.39
CA ALA A 163 23.89 -9.36 -15.57
C ALA A 163 23.52 -7.90 -15.21
N GLN A 164 22.72 -7.70 -14.15
CA GLN A 164 22.37 -6.36 -13.66
C GLN A 164 23.56 -5.68 -12.98
N LYS A 165 24.37 -6.42 -12.22
CA LYS A 165 25.60 -5.91 -11.63
C LYS A 165 26.59 -5.41 -12.68
N LEU A 166 26.74 -6.20 -13.78
CA LEU A 166 27.57 -5.79 -14.91
C LEU A 166 27.07 -4.50 -15.57
N ARG A 167 25.75 -4.33 -15.72
CA ARG A 167 25.19 -3.07 -16.25
C ARG A 167 25.38 -1.87 -15.32
N LEU A 168 25.26 -2.09 -14.02
CA LEU A 168 25.51 -1.05 -13.01
C LEU A 168 26.99 -0.65 -12.94
N GLY A 169 27.91 -1.60 -13.12
CA GLY A 169 29.36 -1.38 -13.15
C GLY A 169 29.85 -0.53 -11.98
N SER A 170 30.55 0.57 -12.26
CA SER A 170 31.10 1.48 -11.24
C SER A 170 30.05 2.28 -10.45
N ARG A 171 28.80 2.24 -10.85
CA ARG A 171 27.70 2.88 -10.11
C ARG A 171 27.28 2.10 -8.86
N LEU A 172 27.64 0.81 -8.76
CA LEU A 172 27.26 -0.09 -7.68
C LEU A 172 28.39 -0.28 -6.68
N LEU A 173 28.12 -0.01 -5.42
CA LEU A 173 28.92 -0.45 -4.29
C LEU A 173 28.20 -1.58 -3.55
N GLU A 174 28.85 -2.72 -3.42
CA GLU A 174 28.33 -3.84 -2.63
C GLU A 174 29.06 -3.94 -1.28
N LEU A 175 28.28 -3.98 -0.21
CA LEU A 175 28.73 -4.31 1.14
C LEU A 175 28.08 -5.64 1.54
N GLY A 176 28.90 -6.63 1.83
CA GLY A 176 28.45 -7.97 2.18
C GLY A 176 28.52 -8.28 3.66
N ALA A 177 28.15 -9.50 4.05
CA ALA A 177 28.27 -9.98 5.43
C ALA A 177 29.72 -9.90 5.95
N ALA A 178 30.71 -10.11 5.08
CA ALA A 178 32.13 -10.02 5.44
C ALA A 178 32.54 -8.60 5.87
N ASP A 179 31.94 -7.55 5.29
CA ASP A 179 32.19 -6.16 5.67
C ASP A 179 31.56 -5.80 7.03
N LEU A 180 30.49 -6.50 7.41
CA LEU A 180 29.72 -6.25 8.62
C LEU A 180 30.15 -7.10 9.81
N ARG A 181 30.82 -8.25 9.59
CA ARG A 181 31.37 -9.09 10.66
C ARG A 181 32.47 -8.35 11.42
N LEU A 182 32.47 -8.49 12.75
CA LEU A 182 33.55 -7.99 13.58
C LEU A 182 34.76 -8.94 13.54
N THR A 183 35.94 -8.35 13.41
CA THR A 183 37.21 -9.05 13.65
C THR A 183 37.47 -9.12 15.15
N GLN A 184 38.49 -9.89 15.58
CA GLN A 184 38.86 -9.98 17.00
C GLN A 184 39.25 -8.61 17.57
N GLU A 185 40.03 -7.82 16.84
CA GLU A 185 40.42 -6.46 17.24
C GLU A 185 39.18 -5.55 17.37
N GLU A 186 38.26 -5.56 16.38
CA GLU A 186 37.03 -4.77 16.41
C GLU A 186 36.10 -5.21 17.55
N LEU A 187 36.09 -6.50 17.89
CA LEU A 187 35.35 -7.04 19.04
C LEU A 187 35.88 -6.51 20.37
N LEU A 188 37.22 -6.49 20.55
CA LEU A 188 37.85 -5.93 21.74
C LEU A 188 37.58 -4.43 21.86
N GLN A 189 37.66 -3.69 20.75
CA GLN A 189 37.29 -2.27 20.71
C GLN A 189 35.82 -2.05 21.09
N TYR A 190 34.90 -2.89 20.58
CA TYR A 190 33.50 -2.80 20.96
C TYR A 190 33.28 -3.08 22.45
N ALA A 191 33.89 -4.11 22.99
CA ALA A 191 33.84 -4.38 24.43
C ALA A 191 34.36 -3.19 25.26
N GLY A 192 35.46 -2.58 24.84
CA GLY A 192 36.00 -1.36 25.46
C GLY A 192 35.03 -0.18 25.42
N CYS A 193 34.36 0.05 24.30
CA CYS A 193 33.30 1.06 24.20
C CYS A 193 32.10 0.81 25.14
N CYS A 194 31.82 -0.46 25.41
CA CYS A 194 30.76 -0.88 26.35
C CYS A 194 31.22 -0.87 27.82
N GLY A 195 32.51 -0.66 28.10
CA GLY A 195 33.08 -0.76 29.46
C GLY A 195 33.17 -2.20 29.98
N LEU A 196 33.17 -3.19 29.07
CA LEU A 196 33.19 -4.60 29.42
C LEU A 196 34.64 -5.13 29.49
N PRO A 197 35.04 -5.84 30.57
CA PRO A 197 36.29 -6.55 30.61
C PRO A 197 36.22 -7.79 29.75
N LEU A 198 36.84 -7.79 28.57
CA LEU A 198 36.87 -8.94 27.68
C LEU A 198 38.34 -9.35 27.45
N PRO A 199 38.85 -10.38 28.18
CA PRO A 199 40.18 -10.92 27.95
C PRO A 199 40.30 -11.54 26.56
N GLU A 200 41.51 -11.60 26.00
CA GLU A 200 41.74 -12.11 24.64
C GLU A 200 41.24 -13.56 24.43
N ARG A 201 41.40 -14.42 25.45
CA ARG A 201 40.95 -15.81 25.41
C ARG A 201 39.43 -15.89 25.27
N GLU A 202 38.71 -15.10 26.03
CA GLU A 202 37.24 -14.99 25.99
C GLU A 202 36.76 -14.34 24.69
N ALA A 203 37.50 -13.33 24.17
CA ALA A 203 37.24 -12.72 22.89
C ALA A 203 37.35 -13.73 21.73
N GLN A 204 38.36 -14.59 21.75
CA GLN A 204 38.54 -15.64 20.77
C GLN A 204 37.42 -16.70 20.85
N ALA A 205 37.01 -17.10 22.06
CA ALA A 205 35.90 -18.01 22.27
C ALA A 205 34.56 -17.41 21.81
N LEU A 206 34.32 -16.14 22.13
CA LEU A 206 33.13 -15.40 21.71
C LEU A 206 33.07 -15.26 20.18
N LEU A 207 34.20 -14.98 19.55
CA LEU A 207 34.29 -14.86 18.10
C LEU A 207 34.06 -16.21 17.40
N SER A 208 34.57 -17.31 17.96
CA SER A 208 34.39 -18.66 17.41
C SER A 208 32.90 -19.09 17.43
N VAL A 209 32.13 -18.68 18.45
CA VAL A 209 30.70 -18.99 18.57
C VAL A 209 29.84 -18.03 17.77
N SER A 210 30.18 -16.74 17.76
CA SER A 210 29.40 -15.70 17.08
C SER A 210 29.76 -15.52 15.60
N GLU A 211 30.91 -16.02 15.15
CA GLU A 211 31.50 -15.75 13.82
C GLU A 211 31.54 -14.25 13.49
N GLY A 212 31.71 -13.40 14.49
CA GLY A 212 31.67 -11.94 14.32
C GLY A 212 30.28 -11.35 14.10
N TRP A 213 29.22 -12.12 14.35
CA TRP A 213 27.85 -11.66 14.20
C TRP A 213 27.45 -10.72 15.35
N ILE A 214 27.28 -9.44 15.03
CA ILE A 214 27.13 -8.38 16.02
C ILE A 214 25.90 -8.53 16.92
N ALA A 215 24.80 -9.08 16.43
CA ALA A 215 23.61 -9.31 17.25
C ALA A 215 23.85 -10.37 18.33
N MET A 216 24.57 -11.45 18.00
CA MET A 216 24.97 -12.49 18.96
C MET A 216 25.93 -11.90 19.99
N ILE A 217 26.93 -11.16 19.54
CA ILE A 217 27.91 -10.48 20.41
C ILE A 217 27.19 -9.53 21.37
N TYR A 218 26.28 -8.71 20.88
CA TYR A 218 25.47 -7.81 21.71
C TYR A 218 24.67 -8.57 22.79
N LEU A 219 24.00 -9.67 22.42
CA LEU A 219 23.24 -10.47 23.38
C LEU A 219 24.16 -11.12 24.43
N MET A 220 25.34 -11.58 24.03
CA MET A 220 26.32 -12.12 24.97
C MET A 220 26.91 -11.04 25.90
N PHE A 221 27.13 -9.83 25.40
CA PHE A 221 27.51 -8.66 26.22
C PHE A 221 26.42 -8.34 27.26
N ARG A 222 25.16 -8.36 26.85
CA ARG A 222 24.00 -8.19 27.76
C ARG A 222 23.95 -9.28 28.83
N ALA A 223 24.13 -10.54 28.43
CA ALA A 223 24.15 -11.67 29.35
C ALA A 223 25.29 -11.52 30.39
N TYR A 224 26.48 -11.12 29.93
CA TYR A 224 27.58 -10.84 30.85
C TYR A 224 27.28 -9.68 31.81
N ALA A 225 26.71 -8.59 31.31
CA ALA A 225 26.33 -7.44 32.14
C ALA A 225 25.33 -7.82 33.25
N GLN A 226 24.50 -8.81 33.03
CA GLN A 226 23.51 -9.30 34.01
C GLN A 226 24.13 -10.30 35.01
N THR A 227 25.05 -11.16 34.53
CA THR A 227 25.54 -12.32 35.34
C THR A 227 26.96 -12.17 35.84
N GLY A 228 27.74 -11.25 35.27
CA GLY A 228 29.18 -11.09 35.57
C GLY A 228 30.04 -12.23 35.03
N VAL A 229 29.51 -13.18 34.29
CA VAL A 229 30.19 -14.39 33.82
C VAL A 229 30.05 -14.55 32.32
N TRP A 230 31.18 -14.74 31.61
CA TRP A 230 31.15 -15.12 30.20
C TRP A 230 30.69 -16.58 30.06
N ARG A 231 29.57 -16.78 29.32
CA ARG A 231 29.04 -18.10 28.98
C ARG A 231 29.01 -18.25 27.47
N PHE A 232 29.54 -19.35 26.98
CA PHE A 232 29.64 -19.65 25.55
C PHE A 232 28.81 -20.89 25.17
N ASP A 233 27.73 -21.16 25.93
CA ASP A 233 26.85 -22.28 25.66
C ASP A 233 26.15 -22.05 24.33
N ALA A 234 26.04 -23.08 23.51
CA ALA A 234 25.39 -23.05 22.20
C ALA A 234 23.85 -22.99 22.31
N LYS A 235 23.30 -22.07 23.12
CA LYS A 235 21.87 -21.76 23.07
C LYS A 235 21.57 -21.07 21.75
N GLY A 236 20.52 -21.51 21.05
CA GLY A 236 20.09 -20.84 19.84
C GLY A 236 19.78 -19.36 20.10
N MET A 237 19.93 -18.51 19.08
CA MET A 237 19.72 -17.06 19.17
C MET A 237 18.38 -16.70 19.82
N ASP A 238 17.34 -17.47 19.54
CA ASP A 238 16.00 -17.27 20.09
C ASP A 238 15.94 -17.45 21.61
N ALA A 239 16.58 -18.50 22.12
CA ALA A 239 16.64 -18.75 23.55
C ALA A 239 17.50 -17.69 24.28
N LEU A 240 18.60 -17.26 23.68
CA LEU A 240 19.43 -16.20 24.22
C LEU A 240 18.68 -14.84 24.21
N MET A 241 17.96 -14.55 23.15
CA MET A 241 17.14 -13.34 23.06
C MET A 241 16.01 -13.35 24.10
N GLU A 242 15.34 -14.49 24.30
CA GLU A 242 14.32 -14.65 25.34
C GLU A 242 14.91 -14.39 26.73
N GLN A 243 16.00 -15.07 27.05
CA GLN A 243 16.67 -14.94 28.35
C GLN A 243 17.19 -13.54 28.64
N VAL A 244 17.71 -12.83 27.62
CA VAL A 244 18.39 -11.55 27.80
C VAL A 244 17.45 -10.35 27.59
N MET A 245 16.47 -10.49 26.71
CA MET A 245 15.66 -9.35 26.25
C MET A 245 14.22 -9.38 26.76
N PHE A 246 13.66 -10.57 27.03
CA PHE A 246 12.27 -10.73 27.43
C PHE A 246 12.09 -11.13 28.89
N GLU A 247 12.81 -12.14 29.38
CA GLU A 247 12.69 -12.59 30.78
C GLU A 247 13.04 -11.52 31.83
N PRO A 248 14.02 -10.60 31.64
CA PRO A 248 14.34 -9.58 32.62
C PRO A 248 13.31 -8.45 32.69
N LEU A 249 12.40 -8.35 31.71
CA LEU A 249 11.35 -7.32 31.73
C LEU A 249 10.33 -7.63 32.81
N ASP A 250 9.83 -6.60 33.47
CA ASP A 250 8.67 -6.72 34.34
C ASP A 250 7.41 -7.13 33.55
N GLU A 251 6.40 -7.57 34.28
CA GLU A 251 5.16 -8.08 33.69
C GLU A 251 4.46 -7.03 32.81
N ARG A 252 4.47 -5.76 33.26
CA ARG A 252 3.89 -4.61 32.54
C ARG A 252 4.56 -4.42 31.17
N ARG A 253 5.90 -4.42 31.11
CA ARG A 253 6.65 -4.27 29.84
C ARG A 253 6.47 -5.47 28.93
N ARG A 254 6.39 -6.70 29.49
CA ARG A 254 6.12 -7.91 28.70
C ARG A 254 4.76 -7.85 28.04
N PHE A 255 3.70 -7.51 28.77
CA PHE A 255 2.35 -7.39 28.21
C PHE A 255 2.28 -6.28 27.16
N PHE A 256 2.88 -5.14 27.42
CA PHE A 256 2.94 -4.06 26.44
C PHE A 256 3.57 -4.52 25.12
N LEU A 257 4.72 -5.18 25.16
CA LEU A 257 5.39 -5.68 23.96
C LEU A 257 4.58 -6.75 23.22
N LEU A 258 3.88 -7.60 23.96
CA LEU A 258 3.00 -8.61 23.37
C LEU A 258 1.78 -7.97 22.69
N ASP A 259 1.21 -6.94 23.26
CA ASP A 259 0.07 -6.23 22.67
C ASP A 259 0.44 -5.52 21.36
N ILE A 260 1.61 -4.87 21.30
CA ILE A 260 2.03 -4.11 20.12
C ILE A 260 2.75 -4.93 19.04
N CYS A 261 3.09 -6.21 19.29
CA CYS A 261 3.90 -7.01 18.37
C CYS A 261 3.22 -7.30 17.01
N MET A 262 1.91 -7.16 16.92
CA MET A 262 1.14 -7.33 15.69
C MET A 262 1.27 -6.12 14.76
N ALA A 263 1.55 -4.94 15.29
CA ALA A 263 1.82 -3.75 14.49
C ALA A 263 3.24 -3.82 13.88
N GLU A 264 3.37 -3.38 12.64
CA GLU A 264 4.70 -3.29 11.99
C GLU A 264 5.50 -2.07 12.44
N ALA A 265 4.79 -0.95 12.53
CA ALA A 265 5.25 0.30 13.09
C ALA A 265 4.10 0.90 13.90
N PHE A 266 4.42 1.69 14.91
CA PHE A 266 3.41 2.28 15.80
C PHE A 266 3.90 3.62 16.35
N THR A 267 2.95 4.46 16.72
CA THR A 267 3.21 5.74 17.41
C THR A 267 2.96 5.59 18.90
N ALA A 268 3.40 6.56 19.69
CA ALA A 268 3.08 6.61 21.12
C ALA A 268 1.57 6.73 21.35
N GLU A 269 0.86 7.49 20.52
CA GLU A 269 -0.61 7.61 20.58
C GLU A 269 -1.29 6.26 20.31
N GLN A 270 -0.85 5.53 19.30
CA GLN A 270 -1.34 4.18 19.01
C GLN A 270 -1.08 3.22 20.18
N ALA A 271 0.14 3.27 20.73
CA ALA A 271 0.51 2.44 21.87
C ALA A 271 -0.33 2.76 23.11
N ALA A 272 -0.58 4.04 23.41
CA ALA A 272 -1.45 4.48 24.50
C ALA A 272 -2.89 3.98 24.30
N PHE A 273 -3.42 4.06 23.09
CA PHE A 273 -4.78 3.60 22.79
C PHE A 273 -4.91 2.08 22.94
N VAL A 274 -3.99 1.31 22.33
CA VAL A 274 -4.03 -0.16 22.34
C VAL A 274 -3.77 -0.72 23.73
N TRP A 275 -2.86 -0.13 24.46
CA TRP A 275 -2.49 -0.57 25.81
C TRP A 275 -3.36 0.03 26.91
N ARG A 276 -4.08 1.13 26.64
CA ARG A 276 -4.93 1.86 27.61
C ARG A 276 -4.17 2.43 28.80
N GLU A 277 -2.90 2.76 28.61
CA GLU A 277 -2.04 3.31 29.64
C GLU A 277 -1.61 4.74 29.29
N PRO A 278 -1.74 5.70 30.20
CA PRO A 278 -1.48 7.10 29.91
C PRO A 278 0.02 7.41 29.73
N ASP A 279 0.92 6.58 30.24
CA ASP A 279 2.38 6.77 30.20
C ASP A 279 3.09 5.89 29.16
N ALA A 280 2.37 5.47 28.08
CA ALA A 280 2.94 4.71 26.98
C ALA A 280 4.15 5.42 26.35
N ASP A 281 4.15 6.74 26.29
CA ASP A 281 5.26 7.54 25.74
C ASP A 281 6.53 7.41 26.58
N ALA A 282 6.42 7.54 27.90
CA ALA A 282 7.55 7.33 28.82
C ALA A 282 8.10 5.91 28.76
N LEU A 283 7.20 4.92 28.63
CA LEU A 283 7.57 3.51 28.50
C LEU A 283 8.29 3.22 27.17
N LEU A 284 7.82 3.79 26.06
CA LEU A 284 8.48 3.68 24.77
C LEU A 284 9.86 4.31 24.77
N HIS A 285 10.00 5.47 25.39
CA HIS A 285 11.29 6.13 25.57
C HIS A 285 12.25 5.24 26.36
N ASP A 286 11.82 4.69 27.50
CA ASP A 286 12.60 3.75 28.30
C ASP A 286 12.99 2.49 27.51
N LEU A 287 12.03 1.88 26.83
CA LEU A 287 12.28 0.69 26.01
C LEU A 287 13.24 0.97 24.83
N THR A 288 13.12 2.10 24.19
CA THR A 288 13.99 2.49 23.07
C THR A 288 15.43 2.77 23.58
N HIS A 289 15.55 3.41 24.73
CA HIS A 289 16.86 3.71 25.34
C HIS A 289 17.56 2.45 25.84
N ASN A 290 16.80 1.53 26.43
CA ASN A 290 17.33 0.33 27.07
C ASN A 290 17.32 -0.93 26.19
N ASN A 291 16.84 -0.84 24.93
CA ASN A 291 16.70 -1.99 24.06
C ASN A 291 17.03 -1.67 22.60
N ALA A 292 18.16 -2.15 22.12
CA ALA A 292 18.62 -1.94 20.75
C ALA A 292 17.71 -2.58 19.66
N PHE A 293 16.72 -3.40 20.04
CA PHE A 293 15.78 -4.05 19.13
C PHE A 293 14.45 -3.31 19.00
N ILE A 294 14.27 -2.19 19.72
CA ILE A 294 13.17 -1.24 19.50
C ILE A 294 13.81 0.04 19.00
N ILE A 295 13.43 0.48 17.83
CA ILE A 295 14.03 1.62 17.13
C ILE A 295 12.98 2.66 16.78
N GLU A 296 13.32 3.91 16.94
CA GLU A 296 12.59 5.02 16.34
C GLU A 296 12.99 5.12 14.86
N SER A 297 12.07 4.78 13.96
CA SER A 297 12.33 4.72 12.52
C SER A 297 12.21 6.08 11.84
N SER A 298 11.35 6.93 12.37
CA SER A 298 11.18 8.35 12.05
C SER A 298 10.65 9.06 13.31
N PRO A 299 10.69 10.39 13.41
CA PRO A 299 10.24 11.09 14.60
C PRO A 299 8.85 10.63 15.06
N GLY A 300 8.75 10.10 16.26
CA GLY A 300 7.51 9.60 16.88
C GLY A 300 6.98 8.26 16.34
N VAL A 301 7.70 7.58 15.43
CA VAL A 301 7.31 6.27 14.90
C VAL A 301 8.31 5.20 15.31
N TYR A 302 7.84 4.21 16.04
CA TYR A 302 8.62 3.13 16.63
C TYR A 302 8.41 1.82 15.87
N ARG A 303 9.44 0.96 15.89
CA ARG A 303 9.38 -0.39 15.32
C ARG A 303 10.15 -1.38 16.19
N CYS A 304 9.62 -2.58 16.33
CA CYS A 304 10.40 -3.69 16.83
C CYS A 304 11.27 -4.27 15.71
N HIS A 305 12.57 -4.49 16.01
CA HIS A 305 13.43 -5.25 15.11
C HIS A 305 12.80 -6.63 14.83
N HIS A 306 12.90 -7.11 13.61
CA HIS A 306 12.18 -8.33 13.19
C HIS A 306 12.48 -9.55 14.06
N MET A 307 13.70 -9.70 14.60
CA MET A 307 14.04 -10.81 15.52
C MET A 307 13.23 -10.74 16.82
N LEU A 308 13.18 -9.56 17.45
CA LEU A 308 12.34 -9.37 18.64
C LEU A 308 10.87 -9.58 18.30
N ARG A 309 10.38 -9.04 17.19
CA ARG A 309 9.00 -9.21 16.74
C ARG A 309 8.64 -10.69 16.50
N GLN A 310 9.54 -11.50 15.91
CA GLN A 310 9.32 -12.94 15.77
C GLN A 310 9.23 -13.65 17.10
N LEU A 311 10.10 -13.31 18.07
CA LEU A 311 10.02 -13.86 19.43
C LEU A 311 8.68 -13.48 20.08
N LEU A 312 8.30 -12.19 20.03
CA LEU A 312 7.06 -11.69 20.61
C LEU A 312 5.82 -12.34 19.96
N ARG A 313 5.79 -12.49 18.63
CA ARG A 313 4.68 -13.17 17.94
C ARG A 313 4.55 -14.63 18.34
N ARG A 314 5.66 -15.36 18.53
CA ARG A 314 5.61 -16.73 19.08
C ARG A 314 5.06 -16.76 20.49
N LYS A 315 5.49 -15.83 21.35
CA LYS A 315 4.95 -15.69 22.72
C LYS A 315 3.49 -15.30 22.71
N PHE A 316 3.08 -14.38 21.85
CA PHE A 316 1.71 -13.96 21.66
C PHE A 316 0.80 -15.14 21.26
N ALA A 317 1.26 -16.01 20.35
CA ALA A 317 0.54 -17.21 19.93
C ALA A 317 0.34 -18.25 21.06
N LEU A 318 1.11 -18.15 22.14
CA LEU A 318 0.95 -19.01 23.34
C LEU A 318 -0.02 -18.40 24.38
N LEU A 319 -0.46 -17.15 24.20
CA LEU A 319 -1.44 -16.54 25.09
C LEU A 319 -2.81 -17.23 24.96
N PRO A 320 -3.67 -17.15 25.98
CA PRO A 320 -5.06 -17.56 25.85
C PRO A 320 -5.73 -16.88 24.66
N GLN A 321 -6.59 -17.59 23.94
CA GLN A 321 -7.28 -17.06 22.75
C GLN A 321 -8.04 -15.77 23.04
N SER A 322 -8.62 -15.64 24.25
CA SER A 322 -9.30 -14.41 24.67
C SER A 322 -8.36 -13.20 24.76
N ALA A 323 -7.12 -13.39 25.23
CA ALA A 323 -6.12 -12.31 25.29
C ALA A 323 -5.63 -11.92 23.89
N GLN A 324 -5.42 -12.91 23.00
CA GLN A 324 -5.08 -12.64 21.60
C GLN A 324 -6.20 -11.86 20.90
N ALA A 325 -7.45 -12.28 21.09
CA ALA A 325 -8.62 -11.64 20.51
C ALA A 325 -8.78 -10.19 21.01
N ASP A 326 -8.61 -9.94 22.32
CA ASP A 326 -8.70 -8.60 22.90
C ASP A 326 -7.62 -7.67 22.35
N ALA A 327 -6.36 -8.11 22.25
CA ALA A 327 -5.26 -7.32 21.69
C ALA A 327 -5.48 -7.01 20.20
N CYS A 328 -5.87 -8.00 19.38
CA CYS A 328 -6.19 -7.81 17.98
C CYS A 328 -7.40 -6.87 17.80
N GLY A 329 -8.44 -6.99 18.62
CA GLY A 329 -9.63 -6.14 18.58
C GLY A 329 -9.31 -4.68 18.91
N ARG A 330 -8.47 -4.42 19.92
CA ARG A 330 -8.02 -3.06 20.27
C ARG A 330 -7.20 -2.45 19.12
N LEU A 331 -6.28 -3.20 18.55
CA LEU A 331 -5.47 -2.74 17.43
C LEU A 331 -6.33 -2.53 16.17
N GLY A 332 -7.30 -3.41 15.90
CA GLY A 332 -8.29 -3.26 14.84
C GLY A 332 -9.11 -1.97 15.00
N SER A 333 -9.56 -1.67 16.23
CA SER A 333 -10.28 -0.42 16.54
C SER A 333 -9.44 0.83 16.31
N TRP A 334 -8.14 0.76 16.54
CA TRP A 334 -7.24 1.85 16.18
C TRP A 334 -7.21 2.11 14.68
N TYR A 335 -7.00 1.06 13.88
CA TYR A 335 -6.94 1.19 12.43
C TYR A 335 -8.28 1.58 11.80
N GLU A 336 -9.41 1.13 12.37
CA GLU A 336 -10.74 1.60 11.97
C GLU A 336 -10.89 3.12 12.20
N ARG A 337 -10.47 3.61 13.37
CA ARG A 337 -10.49 5.04 13.72
C ARG A 337 -9.60 5.89 12.80
N THR A 338 -8.46 5.35 12.36
CA THR A 338 -7.52 6.06 11.47
C THR A 338 -7.83 5.89 9.99
N GLY A 339 -8.89 5.14 9.64
CA GLY A 339 -9.35 4.93 8.26
C GLY A 339 -8.57 3.87 7.50
N GLU A 340 -7.78 3.04 8.19
CA GLU A 340 -7.06 1.91 7.59
C GLU A 340 -7.93 0.64 7.66
N TYR A 341 -9.08 0.69 7.01
CA TYR A 341 -10.16 -0.29 7.16
C TYR A 341 -9.79 -1.72 6.79
N LEU A 342 -8.93 -1.92 5.78
CA LEU A 342 -8.50 -3.27 5.39
C LEU A 342 -7.66 -3.94 6.47
N THR A 343 -6.72 -3.20 7.05
CA THR A 343 -5.91 -3.65 8.19
C THR A 343 -6.78 -3.92 9.41
N ALA A 344 -7.75 -3.04 9.67
CA ALA A 344 -8.72 -3.20 10.76
C ALA A 344 -9.55 -4.48 10.59
N ALA A 345 -10.11 -4.72 9.40
CA ALA A 345 -10.93 -5.89 9.10
C ALA A 345 -10.16 -7.19 9.32
N GLU A 346 -8.89 -7.27 8.89
CA GLU A 346 -8.08 -8.47 9.08
C GLU A 346 -7.73 -8.72 10.56
N LEU A 347 -7.51 -7.67 11.34
CA LEU A 347 -7.31 -7.78 12.80
C LEU A 347 -8.58 -8.20 13.53
N PHE A 348 -9.74 -7.67 13.15
CA PHE A 348 -11.03 -8.10 13.68
C PHE A 348 -11.30 -9.57 13.33
N ARG A 349 -10.95 -10.02 12.12
CA ARG A 349 -11.02 -11.44 11.74
C ARG A 349 -10.17 -12.31 12.67
N GLN A 350 -8.92 -11.89 12.95
CA GLN A 350 -8.03 -12.61 13.87
C GLN A 350 -8.55 -12.61 15.31
N ALA A 351 -9.26 -11.56 15.70
CA ALA A 351 -9.95 -11.47 16.99
C ALA A 351 -11.22 -12.34 17.06
N GLY A 352 -11.74 -12.80 15.92
CA GLY A 352 -13.08 -13.42 15.84
C GLY A 352 -14.23 -12.42 15.95
N ASP A 353 -13.93 -11.12 15.84
CA ASP A 353 -14.91 -10.02 15.84
C ASP A 353 -15.45 -9.81 14.43
N TRP A 354 -16.45 -10.59 14.07
CA TRP A 354 -17.08 -10.51 12.75
C TRP A 354 -17.88 -9.22 12.55
N ASP A 355 -18.44 -8.67 13.61
CA ASP A 355 -19.13 -7.38 13.56
C ASP A 355 -18.17 -6.23 13.23
N GLY A 356 -17.01 -6.22 13.87
CA GLY A 356 -15.93 -5.29 13.56
C GLY A 356 -15.43 -5.40 12.13
N LEU A 357 -15.22 -6.63 11.62
CA LEU A 357 -14.81 -6.88 10.24
C LEU A 357 -15.84 -6.32 9.24
N LEU A 358 -17.10 -6.66 9.42
CA LEU A 358 -18.19 -6.24 8.52
C LEU A 358 -18.38 -4.73 8.55
N ARG A 359 -18.33 -4.12 9.74
CA ARG A 359 -18.39 -2.67 9.89
C ARG A 359 -17.24 -1.97 9.18
N ALA A 360 -16.00 -2.45 9.32
CA ALA A 360 -14.84 -1.92 8.62
C ALA A 360 -14.95 -2.08 7.09
N ALA A 361 -15.42 -3.23 6.61
CA ALA A 361 -15.65 -3.48 5.18
C ALA A 361 -16.72 -2.55 4.60
N ALA A 362 -17.81 -2.29 5.33
CA ALA A 362 -18.85 -1.33 4.94
C ALA A 362 -18.32 0.10 4.88
N ALA A 363 -17.55 0.53 5.90
CA ALA A 363 -16.97 1.88 5.97
C ALA A 363 -15.96 2.14 4.85
N ASP A 364 -15.16 1.14 4.45
CA ASP A 364 -14.25 1.20 3.30
C ASP A 364 -15.00 1.29 1.97
N CYS A 365 -16.25 0.90 1.91
CA CYS A 365 -17.00 0.72 0.68
C CYS A 365 -16.24 -0.17 -0.34
N GLY A 366 -15.37 -1.06 0.15
CA GLY A 366 -14.52 -1.95 -0.62
C GLY A 366 -13.44 -1.27 -1.48
N LYS A 367 -13.07 -0.01 -1.22
CA LYS A 367 -12.05 0.73 -1.96
C LYS A 367 -10.68 0.08 -1.88
N SER A 368 -10.29 -0.35 -0.67
CA SER A 368 -8.99 -0.95 -0.39
C SER A 368 -8.85 -2.40 -0.85
N ILE A 369 -9.96 -3.05 -1.22
CA ILE A 369 -9.97 -4.45 -1.66
C ILE A 369 -9.67 -4.53 -3.16
N GLY A 370 -8.42 -4.78 -3.53
CA GLY A 370 -7.95 -5.00 -4.90
C GLY A 370 -8.00 -6.47 -5.34
N GLY A 371 -7.57 -6.74 -6.57
CA GLY A 371 -7.55 -8.10 -7.14
C GLY A 371 -6.69 -9.10 -6.35
N GLU A 372 -5.61 -8.62 -5.75
CA GLU A 372 -4.72 -9.37 -4.85
C GLU A 372 -5.43 -9.89 -3.58
N HIS A 373 -6.51 -9.22 -3.16
CA HIS A 373 -7.27 -9.57 -1.96
C HIS A 373 -8.43 -10.54 -2.23
N ARG A 374 -8.55 -11.09 -3.47
CA ARG A 374 -9.65 -11.99 -3.85
C ARG A 374 -9.79 -13.18 -2.92
N GLN A 375 -8.68 -13.87 -2.60
CA GLN A 375 -8.73 -15.05 -1.71
C GLN A 375 -9.11 -14.68 -0.27
N MET A 376 -8.62 -13.55 0.21
CA MET A 376 -8.98 -13.01 1.52
C MET A 376 -10.47 -12.70 1.59
N LEU A 377 -11.04 -12.02 0.59
CA LEU A 377 -12.47 -11.73 0.51
C LEU A 377 -13.31 -13.02 0.52
N LEU A 378 -12.91 -14.03 -0.25
CA LEU A 378 -13.59 -15.33 -0.28
C LEU A 378 -13.52 -16.05 1.08
N SER A 379 -12.40 -15.93 1.82
CA SER A 379 -12.33 -16.47 3.17
C SER A 379 -13.27 -15.73 4.13
N TRP A 380 -13.34 -14.40 4.05
CA TRP A 380 -14.30 -13.63 4.86
C TRP A 380 -15.74 -14.07 4.62
N CYS A 381 -16.16 -14.19 3.36
CA CYS A 381 -17.52 -14.62 3.02
C CYS A 381 -17.85 -16.03 3.53
N ARG A 382 -16.88 -16.95 3.51
CA ARG A 382 -17.05 -18.36 3.90
C ARG A 382 -17.00 -18.57 5.40
N ASP A 383 -16.05 -17.90 6.06
CA ASP A 383 -15.74 -18.16 7.48
C ASP A 383 -16.64 -17.32 8.40
N CYS A 384 -17.20 -16.20 7.90
CA CYS A 384 -18.12 -15.35 8.66
C CYS A 384 -19.42 -16.08 8.99
N PRO A 385 -19.88 -16.07 10.25
CA PRO A 385 -21.16 -16.63 10.63
C PRO A 385 -22.31 -15.97 9.87
N GLU A 386 -23.27 -16.78 9.40
CA GLU A 386 -24.41 -16.24 8.65
C GLU A 386 -25.24 -15.24 9.43
N ASP A 387 -25.34 -15.41 10.77
CA ASP A 387 -26.07 -14.49 11.63
C ASP A 387 -25.40 -13.09 11.67
N ALA A 388 -24.06 -13.03 11.66
CA ALA A 388 -23.36 -11.77 11.55
C ALA A 388 -23.61 -11.11 10.17
N LEU A 389 -23.54 -11.90 9.09
CA LEU A 389 -23.88 -11.40 7.74
C LEU A 389 -25.31 -10.84 7.67
N ARG A 390 -26.29 -11.52 8.30
CA ARG A 390 -27.70 -11.06 8.35
C ARG A 390 -27.86 -9.73 9.09
N GLN A 391 -27.00 -9.43 10.07
CA GLN A 391 -27.03 -8.20 10.86
C GLN A 391 -26.37 -7.00 10.16
N HIS A 392 -25.55 -7.24 9.13
CA HIS A 392 -24.78 -6.22 8.42
C HIS A 392 -25.11 -6.17 6.90
N PRO A 393 -26.34 -5.82 6.50
CA PRO A 393 -26.77 -5.81 5.11
C PRO A 393 -25.96 -4.83 4.23
N ASP A 394 -25.48 -3.71 4.76
CA ASP A 394 -24.60 -2.77 4.08
C ASP A 394 -23.25 -3.41 3.71
N ALA A 395 -22.62 -4.10 4.65
CA ALA A 395 -21.39 -4.86 4.38
C ALA A 395 -21.64 -5.96 3.32
N VAL A 396 -22.74 -6.70 3.43
CA VAL A 396 -23.10 -7.74 2.46
C VAL A 396 -23.23 -7.16 1.05
N CYS A 397 -23.87 -5.99 0.88
CA CYS A 397 -23.97 -5.31 -0.42
C CYS A 397 -22.57 -4.92 -0.97
N VAL A 398 -21.66 -4.42 -0.12
CA VAL A 398 -20.26 -4.12 -0.50
C VAL A 398 -19.52 -5.39 -0.92
N LEU A 399 -19.64 -6.49 -0.15
CA LEU A 399 -19.02 -7.77 -0.47
C LEU A 399 -19.57 -8.33 -1.79
N MET A 400 -20.89 -8.31 -2.00
CA MET A 400 -21.52 -8.73 -3.27
C MET A 400 -20.96 -7.95 -4.46
N ARG A 401 -20.83 -6.63 -4.36
CA ARG A 401 -20.25 -5.79 -5.42
C ARG A 401 -18.80 -6.17 -5.73
N LYS A 402 -17.99 -6.46 -4.71
CA LYS A 402 -16.59 -6.90 -4.89
C LYS A 402 -16.51 -8.30 -5.51
N LEU A 403 -17.37 -9.21 -5.09
CA LEU A 403 -17.48 -10.54 -5.70
C LEU A 403 -17.84 -10.46 -7.18
N PHE A 404 -18.73 -9.53 -7.56
CA PHE A 404 -18.98 -9.23 -8.97
C PHE A 404 -17.70 -8.83 -9.71
N SER A 405 -16.93 -7.89 -9.15
CA SER A 405 -15.67 -7.42 -9.75
C SER A 405 -14.65 -8.55 -9.92
N PHE A 406 -14.67 -9.55 -9.05
CA PHE A 406 -13.79 -10.74 -9.10
C PHE A 406 -14.40 -11.92 -9.87
N ARG A 407 -15.60 -11.74 -10.47
CA ARG A 407 -16.35 -12.78 -11.20
C ARG A 407 -16.74 -13.99 -10.35
N GLU A 408 -16.89 -13.80 -9.04
CA GLU A 408 -17.31 -14.83 -8.07
C GLU A 408 -18.82 -14.86 -7.93
N ILE A 409 -19.51 -15.15 -9.04
CA ILE A 409 -20.98 -15.07 -9.14
C ILE A 409 -21.69 -16.06 -8.22
N PRO A 410 -21.26 -17.33 -8.06
CA PRO A 410 -21.93 -18.26 -7.13
C PRO A 410 -21.97 -17.73 -5.70
N GLU A 411 -20.86 -17.17 -5.21
CA GLU A 411 -20.78 -16.63 -3.86
C GLU A 411 -21.59 -15.33 -3.70
N LEU A 412 -21.59 -14.46 -4.73
CA LEU A 412 -22.46 -13.30 -4.78
C LEU A 412 -23.93 -13.70 -4.61
N LEU A 413 -24.39 -14.74 -5.34
CA LEU A 413 -25.77 -15.21 -5.26
C LEU A 413 -26.10 -15.86 -3.91
N ARG A 414 -25.14 -16.53 -3.26
CA ARG A 414 -25.28 -17.03 -1.91
C ARG A 414 -25.51 -15.88 -0.92
N LEU A 415 -24.65 -14.85 -0.95
CA LEU A 415 -24.81 -13.68 -0.09
C LEU A 415 -26.13 -12.94 -0.35
N ARG A 416 -26.53 -12.83 -1.62
CA ARG A 416 -27.84 -12.27 -1.97
C ARG A 416 -28.99 -13.04 -1.32
N ALA A 417 -28.95 -14.37 -1.33
CA ALA A 417 -29.99 -15.19 -0.70
C ALA A 417 -30.07 -14.94 0.81
N LEU A 418 -28.92 -14.87 1.49
CA LEU A 418 -28.84 -14.51 2.90
C LEU A 418 -29.38 -13.11 3.19
N LEU A 419 -29.03 -12.14 2.34
CA LEU A 419 -29.54 -10.76 2.46
C LEU A 419 -31.05 -10.70 2.34
N LEU A 420 -31.63 -11.38 1.34
CA LEU A 420 -33.08 -11.40 1.13
C LEU A 420 -33.82 -12.12 2.27
N ASP A 421 -33.20 -13.16 2.86
CA ASP A 421 -33.71 -13.83 4.04
C ASP A 421 -33.74 -12.89 5.27
N ALA A 422 -32.65 -12.16 5.50
CA ALA A 422 -32.55 -11.19 6.59
C ALA A 422 -33.54 -10.01 6.46
N LEU A 423 -33.92 -9.67 5.23
CA LEU A 423 -34.81 -8.55 4.90
C LEU A 423 -36.28 -8.96 4.77
N GLN A 424 -36.69 -10.11 5.33
CA GLN A 424 -38.11 -10.48 5.33
C GLN A 424 -38.98 -9.53 6.18
N PRO A 425 -40.26 -9.31 5.82
CA PRO A 425 -41.17 -8.48 6.60
C PRO A 425 -41.29 -8.98 8.06
N GLY A 426 -41.22 -8.05 9.03
CA GLY A 426 -41.26 -8.38 10.46
C GLY A 426 -39.93 -8.82 11.05
N GLY A 427 -38.84 -8.75 10.29
CA GLY A 427 -37.47 -8.99 10.78
C GLY A 427 -36.90 -7.84 11.63
N ALA A 428 -35.58 -7.82 11.79
CA ALA A 428 -34.85 -6.88 12.67
C ALA A 428 -34.84 -5.43 12.15
N PHE A 429 -35.07 -5.20 10.87
CA PHE A 429 -34.97 -3.88 10.24
C PHE A 429 -36.34 -3.22 10.09
N CYS A 430 -36.40 -1.90 10.31
CA CYS A 430 -37.63 -1.15 10.03
C CYS A 430 -37.92 -1.16 8.52
N GLU A 431 -39.17 -0.89 8.16
CA GLU A 431 -39.66 -0.94 6.78
C GLU A 431 -38.78 -0.10 5.84
N GLN A 432 -38.42 1.11 6.25
CA GLN A 432 -37.62 2.03 5.46
C GLN A 432 -36.18 1.53 5.24
N GLU A 433 -35.54 0.98 6.25
CA GLU A 433 -34.20 0.39 6.12
C GLU A 433 -34.22 -0.83 5.23
N ARG A 434 -35.21 -1.70 5.43
CA ARG A 434 -35.44 -2.88 4.60
C ARG A 434 -35.54 -2.51 3.12
N GLU A 435 -36.38 -1.53 2.78
CA GLU A 435 -36.54 -1.06 1.41
C GLU A 435 -35.26 -0.44 0.85
N ASN A 436 -34.51 0.33 1.65
CA ASN A 436 -33.20 0.84 1.24
C ASN A 436 -32.22 -0.29 0.89
N TYR A 437 -32.12 -1.34 1.72
CA TYR A 437 -31.22 -2.47 1.44
C TYR A 437 -31.68 -3.34 0.28
N LEU A 438 -32.96 -3.51 0.07
CA LEU A 438 -33.49 -4.17 -1.12
C LEU A 438 -33.13 -3.37 -2.38
N GLY A 439 -33.20 -2.05 -2.33
CA GLY A 439 -32.75 -1.17 -3.42
C GLY A 439 -31.24 -1.25 -3.66
N GLU A 440 -30.40 -1.31 -2.62
CA GLU A 440 -28.95 -1.56 -2.74
C GLU A 440 -28.69 -2.92 -3.42
N CYS A 441 -29.44 -3.95 -3.03
CA CYS A 441 -29.36 -5.27 -3.66
C CYS A 441 -29.70 -5.20 -5.16
N ASP A 442 -30.79 -4.51 -5.53
CA ASP A 442 -31.18 -4.31 -6.92
C ASP A 442 -30.08 -3.59 -7.73
N LEU A 443 -29.45 -2.56 -7.15
CA LEU A 443 -28.32 -1.87 -7.77
C LEU A 443 -27.14 -2.81 -8.04
N VAL A 444 -26.74 -3.63 -7.06
CA VAL A 444 -25.66 -4.60 -7.25
C VAL A 444 -26.03 -5.64 -8.30
N MET A 445 -27.28 -6.12 -8.29
CA MET A 445 -27.75 -7.10 -9.27
C MET A 445 -27.85 -6.53 -10.68
N SER A 446 -28.00 -5.22 -10.84
CA SER A 446 -28.02 -4.57 -12.15
C SER A 446 -26.69 -4.74 -12.90
N PHE A 447 -25.55 -4.86 -12.19
CA PHE A 447 -24.24 -5.13 -12.80
C PHE A 447 -24.18 -6.49 -13.51
N LEU A 448 -24.96 -7.48 -13.07
CA LEU A 448 -25.08 -8.77 -13.78
C LEU A 448 -25.90 -8.67 -15.07
N ARG A 449 -26.57 -7.54 -15.29
CA ARG A 449 -27.43 -7.26 -16.44
C ARG A 449 -26.89 -6.17 -17.36
N TYR A 450 -25.61 -5.78 -17.20
CA TYR A 450 -25.03 -4.65 -17.95
C TYR A 450 -25.08 -4.80 -19.48
N ASN A 451 -25.19 -6.02 -20.00
CA ASN A 451 -25.37 -6.33 -21.42
C ASN A 451 -26.85 -6.40 -21.88
N ASP A 452 -27.77 -6.08 -21.00
CA ASP A 452 -29.21 -5.97 -21.28
C ASP A 452 -29.73 -4.71 -20.57
N ILE A 453 -29.72 -3.58 -21.31
CA ILE A 453 -30.08 -2.26 -20.77
C ILE A 453 -31.50 -2.24 -20.24
N ALA A 454 -32.44 -2.97 -20.89
CA ALA A 454 -33.81 -3.04 -20.45
C ALA A 454 -33.93 -3.70 -19.06
N ALA A 455 -33.33 -4.89 -18.89
CA ALA A 455 -33.31 -5.59 -17.62
C ALA A 455 -32.54 -4.81 -16.53
N MET A 456 -31.45 -4.13 -16.90
CA MET A 456 -30.72 -3.22 -16.00
C MET A 456 -31.63 -2.05 -15.56
N SER A 457 -32.40 -1.45 -16.48
CA SER A 457 -33.32 -0.35 -16.22
C SER A 457 -34.43 -0.72 -15.23
N GLU A 458 -34.97 -1.94 -15.33
CA GLU A 458 -35.98 -2.43 -14.37
C GLU A 458 -35.43 -2.44 -12.93
N LEU A 459 -34.18 -2.91 -12.74
CA LEU A 459 -33.53 -2.93 -11.44
C LEU A 459 -33.24 -1.51 -10.93
N HIS A 460 -32.81 -0.59 -11.80
CA HIS A 460 -32.60 0.82 -11.41
C HIS A 460 -33.90 1.51 -11.02
N ARG A 461 -35.04 1.24 -11.72
CA ARG A 461 -36.35 1.76 -11.35
C ARG A 461 -36.80 1.20 -9.99
N SER A 462 -36.63 -0.11 -9.78
CA SER A 462 -36.92 -0.76 -8.50
C SER A 462 -36.13 -0.14 -7.38
N ALA A 463 -34.80 0.00 -7.52
CA ALA A 463 -33.94 0.64 -6.55
C ALA A 463 -34.39 2.08 -6.26
N CYS A 464 -34.66 2.86 -7.31
CA CYS A 464 -35.12 4.26 -7.19
C CYS A 464 -36.48 4.39 -6.48
N ALA A 465 -37.37 3.43 -6.65
CA ALA A 465 -38.69 3.42 -5.97
C ALA A 465 -38.57 3.07 -4.47
N ARG A 466 -37.58 2.24 -4.10
CA ARG A 466 -37.36 1.73 -2.75
C ARG A 466 -36.52 2.67 -1.89
N MET A 467 -35.45 3.23 -2.48
CA MET A 467 -34.42 3.95 -1.73
C MET A 467 -34.83 5.40 -1.46
N THR A 468 -34.71 5.80 -0.20
CA THR A 468 -34.88 7.20 0.26
C THR A 468 -33.56 7.91 0.50
N ARG A 469 -32.44 7.19 0.33
CA ARG A 469 -31.07 7.70 0.43
C ARG A 469 -30.25 7.24 -0.76
N THR A 470 -29.10 7.87 -0.95
CA THR A 470 -28.09 7.40 -1.92
C THR A 470 -27.45 6.10 -1.47
N THR A 471 -26.90 5.37 -2.43
CA THR A 471 -26.20 4.09 -2.17
C THR A 471 -25.01 4.25 -1.25
N ARG A 472 -24.76 3.21 -0.44
CA ARG A 472 -23.55 3.08 0.41
C ARG A 472 -22.60 1.99 -0.09
N CYS A 473 -23.03 1.16 -1.03
CA CYS A 473 -22.22 0.05 -1.53
C CYS A 473 -21.40 0.39 -2.79
N ILE A 474 -21.60 1.55 -3.41
CA ILE A 474 -20.89 2.00 -4.61
C ILE A 474 -20.01 3.19 -4.25
N ASP A 475 -18.72 3.11 -4.59
CA ASP A 475 -17.83 4.27 -4.52
C ASP A 475 -18.18 5.27 -5.61
N LEU A 476 -18.81 6.37 -5.24
CA LEU A 476 -19.28 7.42 -6.16
C LEU A 476 -18.14 8.22 -6.82
N GLY A 477 -16.94 8.19 -6.24
CA GLY A 477 -15.69 8.72 -6.82
C GLY A 477 -14.98 7.73 -7.74
N GLY A 478 -15.47 6.49 -7.84
CA GLY A 478 -14.91 5.43 -8.67
C GLY A 478 -15.19 5.63 -10.16
N THR A 479 -14.52 4.82 -11.00
CA THR A 479 -14.70 4.86 -12.46
C THR A 479 -15.99 4.12 -12.86
N TRP A 480 -16.96 4.84 -13.42
CA TRP A 480 -18.20 4.24 -13.91
C TRP A 480 -17.97 3.33 -15.12
N THR A 481 -17.01 3.66 -15.98
CA THR A 481 -16.73 2.89 -17.21
C THR A 481 -15.85 1.66 -17.00
N PHE A 482 -15.44 1.35 -15.78
CA PHE A 482 -14.50 0.25 -15.48
C PHE A 482 -13.21 0.29 -16.32
N GLY A 483 -12.77 1.49 -16.72
CA GLY A 483 -11.60 1.69 -17.57
C GLY A 483 -11.86 1.52 -19.08
N SER A 484 -13.11 1.37 -19.52
CA SER A 484 -13.43 1.42 -20.94
C SER A 484 -13.33 2.86 -21.48
N PRO A 485 -12.75 3.07 -22.67
CA PRO A 485 -12.74 4.37 -23.35
C PRO A 485 -14.05 4.67 -24.09
N SER A 486 -15.04 3.79 -24.03
CA SER A 486 -16.28 3.86 -24.82
C SER A 486 -17.45 3.30 -24.05
N VAL A 487 -18.54 4.07 -23.94
CA VAL A 487 -19.80 3.63 -23.34
C VAL A 487 -20.54 2.71 -24.31
N LEU A 488 -20.49 3.01 -25.59
CA LEU A 488 -21.10 2.19 -26.63
C LEU A 488 -20.53 0.77 -26.63
N MET A 489 -19.20 0.62 -26.57
CA MET A 489 -18.55 -0.69 -26.52
C MET A 489 -18.93 -1.49 -25.27
N MET A 490 -19.25 -0.82 -24.17
CA MET A 490 -19.68 -1.48 -22.94
C MET A 490 -21.09 -2.10 -23.09
N PHE A 491 -22.00 -1.45 -23.78
CA PHE A 491 -23.42 -1.79 -23.73
C PHE A 491 -23.99 -2.34 -25.03
N HIS A 492 -23.44 -1.98 -26.21
CA HIS A 492 -23.94 -2.52 -27.49
C HIS A 492 -23.62 -4.00 -27.63
N ARG A 493 -24.64 -4.83 -27.83
CA ARG A 493 -24.51 -6.29 -27.96
C ARG A 493 -25.22 -6.86 -29.20
N THR A 494 -26.33 -6.26 -29.61
CA THR A 494 -27.17 -6.84 -30.65
C THR A 494 -27.07 -6.00 -31.92
N PRO A 495 -26.48 -6.51 -33.01
CA PRO A 495 -26.45 -5.79 -34.29
C PRO A 495 -27.82 -5.34 -34.73
N GLY A 496 -27.94 -4.10 -35.16
CA GLY A 496 -29.18 -3.49 -35.63
C GLY A 496 -30.08 -2.89 -34.54
N GLN A 497 -29.80 -3.08 -33.25
CA GLN A 497 -30.62 -2.54 -32.16
C GLN A 497 -30.01 -1.28 -31.50
N LEU A 498 -29.04 -0.66 -32.10
CA LEU A 498 -28.29 0.47 -31.50
C LEU A 498 -29.20 1.66 -31.15
N ASP A 499 -30.25 1.98 -31.95
CA ASP A 499 -31.18 3.06 -31.65
C ASP A 499 -32.03 2.74 -30.42
N GLU A 500 -32.50 1.50 -30.33
CA GLU A 500 -33.28 1.02 -29.19
C GLU A 500 -32.41 1.03 -27.92
N GLU A 501 -31.19 0.55 -27.99
CA GLU A 501 -30.26 0.54 -26.87
C GLU A 501 -29.95 1.97 -26.40
N ASN A 502 -29.76 2.95 -27.30
CA ASN A 502 -29.61 4.36 -26.95
C ASN A 502 -30.87 4.94 -26.27
N ALA A 503 -32.06 4.59 -26.78
CA ALA A 503 -33.30 5.03 -26.17
C ALA A 503 -33.49 4.46 -24.76
N GLN A 504 -33.15 3.18 -24.57
CA GLN A 504 -33.19 2.51 -23.28
C GLN A 504 -32.15 3.12 -22.31
N MET A 505 -30.94 3.43 -22.76
CA MET A 505 -29.91 4.08 -21.94
C MET A 505 -30.40 5.44 -21.43
N ARG A 506 -30.97 6.28 -22.31
CA ARG A 506 -31.53 7.57 -21.91
C ARG A 506 -32.68 7.43 -20.90
N ALA A 507 -33.51 6.38 -21.03
CA ALA A 507 -34.59 6.13 -20.10
C ALA A 507 -34.12 5.53 -18.75
N CYS A 508 -32.99 4.82 -18.74
CA CYS A 508 -32.44 4.12 -17.59
C CYS A 508 -31.67 5.05 -16.64
N MET A 509 -30.76 5.87 -17.20
CA MET A 509 -29.79 6.61 -16.40
C MET A 509 -30.36 7.59 -15.37
N PRO A 510 -31.49 8.29 -15.59
CA PRO A 510 -32.07 9.16 -14.56
C PRO A 510 -32.42 8.43 -13.25
N TYR A 511 -32.85 7.18 -13.31
CA TYR A 511 -33.15 6.37 -12.13
C TYR A 511 -31.88 5.99 -11.37
N TYR A 512 -30.83 5.63 -12.13
CA TYR A 512 -29.52 5.35 -11.56
C TYR A 512 -28.91 6.59 -10.89
N TYR A 513 -28.90 7.74 -11.56
CA TYR A 513 -28.36 9.00 -11.03
C TYR A 513 -29.01 9.41 -9.71
N LYS A 514 -30.32 9.21 -9.57
CA LYS A 514 -31.04 9.58 -8.35
C LYS A 514 -30.54 8.81 -7.13
N VAL A 515 -30.23 7.53 -7.27
CA VAL A 515 -29.79 6.68 -6.15
C VAL A 515 -28.27 6.64 -5.97
N THR A 516 -27.51 7.19 -6.92
CA THR A 516 -26.03 7.20 -6.90
C THR A 516 -25.45 8.61 -6.91
N ASP A 517 -26.23 9.64 -6.57
CA ASP A 517 -25.81 11.05 -6.60
C ASP A 517 -25.11 11.46 -7.89
N GLY A 518 -25.62 11.00 -9.02
CA GLY A 518 -25.10 11.36 -10.34
C GLY A 518 -23.86 10.60 -10.79
N HIS A 519 -23.48 9.48 -10.14
CA HIS A 519 -22.40 8.63 -10.62
C HIS A 519 -22.66 8.20 -12.07
N GLY A 520 -21.70 8.41 -12.97
CA GLY A 520 -21.84 8.12 -14.40
C GLY A 520 -22.64 9.17 -15.21
N SER A 521 -22.90 10.37 -14.65
CA SER A 521 -23.63 11.45 -15.36
C SER A 521 -23.02 11.74 -16.73
N GLY A 522 -23.87 11.74 -17.76
CA GLY A 522 -23.50 11.94 -19.16
C GLY A 522 -23.25 10.66 -19.95
N ALA A 523 -23.39 9.48 -19.35
CA ALA A 523 -23.19 8.19 -20.03
C ALA A 523 -24.14 8.01 -21.24
N GLU A 524 -25.39 8.40 -21.11
CA GLU A 524 -26.38 8.37 -22.22
C GLU A 524 -26.00 9.28 -23.37
N HIS A 525 -25.41 10.44 -23.07
CA HIS A 525 -24.91 11.36 -24.10
C HIS A 525 -23.63 10.82 -24.75
N SER A 526 -22.73 10.20 -23.97
CA SER A 526 -21.52 9.55 -24.49
C SER A 526 -21.88 8.40 -25.45
N MET A 527 -22.83 7.53 -25.09
CA MET A 527 -23.25 6.43 -25.96
C MET A 527 -23.89 6.97 -27.25
N GLN A 528 -24.71 8.03 -27.15
CA GLN A 528 -25.35 8.65 -28.30
C GLN A 528 -24.35 9.31 -29.24
N CYS A 529 -23.40 10.11 -28.72
CA CYS A 529 -22.42 10.79 -29.57
C CYS A 529 -21.47 9.80 -30.28
N GLU A 530 -21.11 8.70 -29.64
CA GLU A 530 -20.36 7.63 -30.29
C GLU A 530 -21.15 6.99 -31.43
N THR A 531 -22.46 6.77 -31.22
CA THR A 531 -23.38 6.27 -32.25
C THR A 531 -23.46 7.23 -33.44
N ASP A 532 -23.59 8.53 -33.17
CA ASP A 532 -23.71 9.56 -34.19
C ASP A 532 -22.40 9.69 -35.00
N LEU A 533 -21.25 9.60 -34.33
CA LEU A 533 -19.94 9.56 -34.99
C LEU A 533 -19.82 8.37 -35.95
N LEU A 534 -20.20 7.15 -35.52
CA LEU A 534 -20.14 5.94 -36.36
C LEU A 534 -21.08 6.01 -37.57
N ARG A 535 -22.16 6.78 -37.49
CA ARG A 535 -23.13 7.00 -38.56
C ARG A 535 -22.81 8.19 -39.47
N GLY A 536 -21.72 8.89 -39.20
CA GLY A 536 -21.31 10.09 -39.95
C GLY A 536 -22.17 11.32 -39.66
N ARG A 537 -22.95 11.33 -38.59
CA ARG A 537 -23.76 12.48 -38.14
C ARG A 537 -22.88 13.40 -37.27
N PHE A 538 -21.91 14.02 -37.88
CA PHE A 538 -20.82 14.70 -37.17
C PHE A 538 -21.29 15.87 -36.30
N THR A 539 -22.28 16.66 -36.76
CA THR A 539 -22.84 17.76 -35.97
C THR A 539 -23.56 17.26 -34.73
N ASP A 540 -24.35 16.17 -34.86
CA ASP A 540 -25.04 15.58 -33.72
C ASP A 540 -24.05 14.95 -32.74
N ALA A 541 -22.97 14.33 -33.26
CA ALA A 541 -21.88 13.79 -32.44
C ALA A 541 -21.17 14.90 -31.65
N GLU A 542 -20.89 16.05 -32.26
CA GLU A 542 -20.27 17.20 -31.61
C GLU A 542 -21.13 17.74 -30.46
N ILE A 543 -22.44 17.95 -30.74
CA ILE A 543 -23.42 18.38 -29.72
C ILE A 543 -23.46 17.36 -28.56
N GLY A 544 -23.52 16.07 -28.89
CA GLY A 544 -23.53 15.00 -27.90
C GLY A 544 -22.27 14.97 -27.02
N CYS A 545 -21.08 15.22 -27.61
CA CYS A 545 -19.83 15.32 -26.85
C CYS A 545 -19.87 16.49 -25.86
N HIS A 546 -20.40 17.66 -26.26
CA HIS A 546 -20.56 18.80 -25.35
C HIS A 546 -21.51 18.47 -24.19
N LEU A 547 -22.66 17.90 -24.48
CA LEU A 547 -23.65 17.50 -23.45
C LEU A 547 -23.05 16.47 -22.46
N ALA A 548 -22.31 15.48 -22.96
CA ALA A 548 -21.65 14.50 -22.13
C ALA A 548 -20.58 15.13 -21.23
N ARG A 549 -19.77 16.02 -21.80
CA ARG A 549 -18.73 16.78 -21.09
C ARG A 549 -19.32 17.62 -19.97
N ASP A 550 -20.33 18.42 -20.26
CA ASP A 550 -20.96 19.34 -19.30
C ASP A 550 -21.59 18.54 -18.14
N ALA A 551 -22.32 17.46 -18.45
CA ALA A 551 -22.92 16.60 -17.43
C ALA A 551 -21.85 15.92 -16.56
N ALA A 552 -20.77 15.45 -17.17
CA ALA A 552 -19.67 14.80 -16.47
C ALA A 552 -18.89 15.78 -15.57
N GLN A 553 -18.56 16.97 -16.07
CA GLN A 553 -17.84 17.99 -15.32
C GLN A 553 -18.64 18.50 -14.12
N ALA A 554 -19.95 18.72 -14.28
CA ALA A 554 -20.83 19.18 -13.23
C ALA A 554 -20.87 18.23 -12.01
N ARG A 555 -20.54 16.95 -12.20
CA ARG A 555 -20.56 15.90 -11.16
C ARG A 555 -19.18 15.25 -10.91
N GLY A 556 -18.11 15.77 -11.51
CA GLY A 556 -16.76 15.20 -11.35
C GLY A 556 -16.62 13.76 -11.89
N GLN A 557 -17.39 13.41 -12.94
CA GLN A 557 -17.39 12.07 -13.52
C GLN A 557 -16.30 11.91 -14.60
N TYR A 558 -15.05 11.81 -14.16
CA TYR A 558 -13.89 11.84 -15.06
C TYR A 558 -13.82 10.68 -16.05
N SER A 559 -14.42 9.53 -15.74
CA SER A 559 -14.49 8.42 -16.69
C SER A 559 -15.40 8.72 -17.89
N ILE A 560 -16.52 9.40 -17.66
CA ILE A 560 -17.42 9.86 -18.73
C ILE A 560 -16.79 11.04 -19.49
N LEU A 561 -16.14 11.98 -18.76
CA LEU A 561 -15.39 13.06 -19.40
C LEU A 561 -14.37 12.49 -20.40
N LEU A 562 -13.59 11.49 -20.00
CA LEU A 562 -12.62 10.85 -20.89
C LEU A 562 -13.26 10.23 -22.14
N THR A 563 -14.41 9.53 -22.00
CA THR A 563 -15.10 8.94 -23.17
C THR A 563 -15.63 10.02 -24.12
N ALA A 564 -16.16 11.11 -23.60
CA ALA A 564 -16.62 12.25 -24.39
C ALA A 564 -15.49 12.93 -25.15
N GLU A 565 -14.35 13.20 -24.45
CA GLU A 565 -13.17 13.81 -25.06
C GLU A 565 -12.54 12.89 -26.11
N PHE A 566 -12.44 11.59 -25.85
CA PHE A 566 -11.93 10.65 -26.83
C PHE A 566 -12.81 10.58 -28.09
N THR A 567 -14.14 10.68 -27.94
CA THR A 567 -15.06 10.75 -29.08
C THR A 567 -14.89 12.07 -29.86
N ALA A 568 -14.72 13.19 -29.15
CA ALA A 568 -14.45 14.49 -29.77
C ALA A 568 -13.10 14.50 -30.52
N LEU A 569 -12.06 13.88 -29.98
CA LEU A 569 -10.76 13.75 -30.65
C LEU A 569 -10.84 12.90 -31.93
N ARG A 570 -11.61 11.78 -31.89
CA ARG A 570 -11.88 10.98 -33.10
C ARG A 570 -12.62 11.78 -34.17
N LEU A 571 -13.60 12.57 -33.76
CA LEU A 571 -14.35 13.47 -34.64
C LEU A 571 -13.44 14.53 -35.25
N SER A 572 -12.61 15.20 -34.42
CA SER A 572 -11.64 16.19 -34.87
C SER A 572 -10.65 15.62 -35.89
N LEU A 573 -10.14 14.40 -35.63
CA LEU A 573 -9.23 13.72 -36.56
C LEU A 573 -9.87 13.51 -37.94
N LEU A 574 -11.15 13.16 -37.98
CA LEU A 574 -11.88 12.94 -39.23
C LEU A 574 -12.20 14.26 -39.99
N GLN A 575 -12.47 15.36 -39.29
CA GLN A 575 -12.90 16.63 -39.88
C GLN A 575 -11.77 17.63 -40.11
N HIS A 576 -10.80 17.67 -39.20
CA HIS A 576 -9.78 18.71 -39.12
C HIS A 576 -8.35 18.16 -39.20
N GLY A 577 -8.17 16.83 -39.24
CA GLY A 577 -6.87 16.18 -39.21
C GLY A 577 -6.22 16.24 -37.84
N GLU A 578 -4.89 16.32 -37.78
CA GLU A 578 -4.13 16.12 -36.53
C GLU A 578 -4.05 17.37 -35.63
N ALA A 579 -4.56 18.52 -36.06
CA ALA A 579 -4.39 19.78 -35.33
C ALA A 579 -5.05 19.75 -33.95
N GLY A 580 -4.28 20.10 -32.89
CA GLY A 580 -4.76 20.23 -31.52
C GLY A 580 -4.96 18.94 -30.75
N ILE A 581 -4.78 17.76 -31.37
CA ILE A 581 -5.01 16.46 -30.71
C ILE A 581 -4.03 16.25 -29.55
N ASP A 582 -2.74 16.46 -29.79
CA ASP A 582 -1.69 16.23 -28.78
C ASP A 582 -1.82 17.22 -27.61
N GLU A 583 -2.24 18.46 -27.88
CA GLU A 583 -2.50 19.47 -26.86
C GLU A 583 -3.70 19.08 -25.96
N THR A 584 -4.79 18.60 -26.57
CA THR A 584 -5.98 18.12 -25.82
C THR A 584 -5.65 16.89 -24.97
N LEU A 585 -4.87 15.94 -25.51
CA LEU A 585 -4.40 14.77 -24.74
C LEU A 585 -3.55 15.20 -23.54
N ALA A 586 -2.64 16.16 -23.72
CA ALA A 586 -1.82 16.69 -22.63
C ALA A 586 -2.66 17.39 -21.55
N GLN A 587 -3.68 18.16 -21.95
CA GLN A 587 -4.63 18.80 -21.01
C GLN A 587 -5.44 17.77 -20.23
N LEU A 588 -5.97 16.73 -20.91
CA LEU A 588 -6.68 15.62 -20.25
C LEU A 588 -5.78 14.89 -19.26
N HIS A 589 -4.54 14.58 -19.66
CA HIS A 589 -3.56 13.97 -18.78
C HIS A 589 -3.31 14.83 -17.54
N GLY A 590 -3.12 16.14 -17.71
CA GLY A 590 -2.97 17.09 -16.60
C GLY A 590 -4.18 17.11 -15.68
N THR A 591 -5.40 17.12 -16.25
CA THR A 591 -6.66 17.08 -15.49
C THR A 591 -6.81 15.80 -14.70
N LEU A 592 -6.69 14.64 -15.34
CA LEU A 592 -6.81 13.33 -14.67
C LEU A 592 -5.75 13.16 -13.57
N LYS A 593 -4.53 13.63 -13.82
CA LYS A 593 -3.44 13.60 -12.84
C LYS A 593 -3.74 14.49 -11.63
N SER A 594 -4.19 15.72 -11.84
CA SER A 594 -4.54 16.66 -10.77
C SER A 594 -5.69 16.15 -9.90
N GLN A 595 -6.63 15.43 -10.51
CA GLN A 595 -7.80 14.83 -9.87
C GLN A 595 -7.55 13.40 -9.34
N ARG A 596 -6.30 12.92 -9.39
CA ARG A 596 -5.88 11.60 -8.89
C ARG A 596 -6.62 10.41 -9.53
N GLN A 597 -7.02 10.56 -10.80
CA GLN A 597 -7.75 9.53 -11.57
C GLN A 597 -6.79 8.54 -12.27
N PHE A 598 -6.03 7.77 -11.50
CA PHE A 598 -4.89 6.98 -12.01
C PHE A 598 -5.28 5.84 -12.94
N LEU A 599 -6.43 5.19 -12.67
CA LEU A 599 -6.93 4.15 -13.56
C LEU A 599 -7.26 4.73 -14.94
N LEU A 600 -7.79 5.95 -14.97
CA LEU A 600 -8.17 6.61 -16.21
C LEU A 600 -6.96 7.10 -17.02
N LEU A 601 -5.79 7.31 -16.41
CA LEU A 601 -4.56 7.59 -17.16
C LEU A 601 -4.22 6.42 -18.09
N ARG A 602 -4.38 5.17 -17.66
CA ARG A 602 -4.18 3.98 -18.51
C ARG A 602 -5.22 3.91 -19.64
N THR A 603 -6.44 4.32 -19.35
CA THR A 603 -7.47 4.41 -20.38
C THR A 603 -7.11 5.51 -21.38
N LEU A 604 -6.56 6.63 -20.93
CA LEU A 604 -6.06 7.70 -21.80
C LEU A 604 -4.89 7.24 -22.68
N ASP A 605 -3.94 6.46 -22.12
CA ASP A 605 -2.85 5.85 -22.89
C ASP A 605 -3.39 4.96 -24.03
N LEU A 606 -4.44 4.18 -23.76
CA LEU A 606 -5.11 3.38 -24.77
C LEU A 606 -5.76 4.26 -25.85
N CYS A 607 -6.40 5.36 -25.44
CA CYS A 607 -6.98 6.34 -26.39
C CYS A 607 -5.90 6.97 -27.25
N GLN A 608 -4.77 7.35 -26.67
CA GLN A 608 -3.63 7.92 -27.39
C GLN A 608 -3.05 6.91 -28.37
N ALA A 609 -2.80 5.66 -27.95
CA ALA A 609 -2.29 4.61 -28.82
C ALA A 609 -3.21 4.37 -30.02
N TRP A 610 -4.53 4.40 -29.81
CA TRP A 610 -5.51 4.31 -30.91
C TRP A 610 -5.40 5.49 -31.89
N LEU A 611 -5.33 6.72 -31.36
CA LEU A 611 -5.18 7.93 -32.19
C LEU A 611 -3.87 7.94 -32.96
N ASP A 612 -2.77 7.49 -32.35
CA ASP A 612 -1.46 7.41 -32.98
C ASP A 612 -1.44 6.36 -34.10
N ALA A 613 -2.09 5.21 -33.89
CA ALA A 613 -2.28 4.21 -34.93
C ALA A 613 -3.08 4.78 -36.12
N MET A 614 -4.14 5.54 -35.86
CA MET A 614 -4.95 6.17 -36.92
C MET A 614 -4.19 7.28 -37.67
N ARG A 615 -3.18 7.90 -37.05
CA ARG A 615 -2.28 8.89 -37.66
C ARG A 615 -1.07 8.27 -38.37
N GLY A 616 -0.95 6.94 -38.35
CA GLY A 616 0.20 6.22 -38.90
C GLY A 616 1.49 6.37 -38.08
N ARG A 617 1.40 6.78 -36.82
CA ARG A 617 2.51 6.87 -35.87
C ARG A 617 2.62 5.51 -35.17
N ALA A 618 3.55 4.66 -35.63
CA ALA A 618 3.67 3.26 -35.16
C ALA A 618 4.77 3.05 -34.11
N ASP A 619 5.44 4.12 -33.63
CA ASP A 619 6.62 4.04 -32.76
C ASP A 619 6.29 4.19 -31.28
#